data_e550c3db15e3ffc4d9b14bbac32e6b7d
#
_entry.id   e550c3db15e3ffc4d9b14bbac32e6b7d
#
_cell.length_a   1.000
_cell.length_b   1.000
_cell.length_c   1.000
_cell.angle_alpha   90.00
_cell.angle_beta   90.00
_cell.angle_gamma   90.00
#
_symmetry.space_group_name_H-M   'P 1'
#
loop_
_entity.id
_entity.type
_entity.pdbx_description
1 polymer ?
#
loop_
_entity_poly.entity_id
_entity_poly.type
_entity_poly.pdbx_seq_one_letter_code
_entity_poly.pdbx_strand_id
1 'polypeptide(L)'
;EFGTLIIPKNEVEGVLSLKLKRTEDLMNHPVLLYLKFRENDYFRPMEGDHYCLSIMDGKLAQPTWWASYYLGEYNNNNDRLYLKILENFWALEELKPVFYAEKEKEYGKFLENAPTAFFQMPGNMIWIKYVLKPAYEYYSDPENTYEGFAMVDPDRFIR
;
A
#
# COMPACT_ATOMS: atom_id res chain seq x y z
N GLU A 1 -16.49 -0.96 15.58
CA GLU A 1 -17.94 -0.86 15.36
C GLU A 1 -18.19 -0.31 13.97
N PHE A 2 -19.11 -0.92 13.25
CA PHE A 2 -19.55 -0.45 11.93
C PHE A 2 -20.76 0.45 12.10
N GLY A 3 -20.74 1.60 11.45
CA GLY A 3 -21.93 2.41 11.23
C GLY A 3 -22.86 1.75 10.20
N THR A 4 -24.06 2.27 10.07
CA THR A 4 -24.97 1.83 9.02
C THR A 4 -24.63 2.59 7.73
N LEU A 5 -24.36 1.83 6.64
CA LEU A 5 -24.24 2.44 5.32
C LEU A 5 -25.63 2.75 4.79
N ILE A 6 -25.89 4.02 4.55
CA ILE A 6 -27.16 4.50 3.97
C ILE A 6 -26.80 5.29 2.71
N ILE A 7 -27.44 4.92 1.61
CA ILE A 7 -27.44 5.76 0.40
C ILE A 7 -28.75 6.57 0.45
N PRO A 8 -28.67 7.90 0.58
CA PRO A 8 -29.87 8.72 0.63
C PRO A 8 -30.69 8.60 -0.66
N LYS A 9 -32.01 8.86 -0.55
CA LYS A 9 -32.87 8.81 -1.72
C LYS A 9 -32.42 9.84 -2.77
N ASN A 10 -32.26 9.39 -4.01
CA ASN A 10 -31.75 10.13 -5.17
C ASN A 10 -30.24 10.44 -5.15
N GLU A 11 -29.49 9.85 -4.23
CA GLU A 11 -28.02 9.86 -4.25
C GLU A 11 -27.49 8.54 -4.81
N VAL A 12 -26.26 8.59 -5.34
CA VAL A 12 -25.55 7.41 -5.87
C VAL A 12 -24.36 7.03 -4.98
N GLU A 13 -24.13 7.78 -3.93
CA GLU A 13 -23.02 7.60 -3.00
C GLU A 13 -23.53 7.47 -1.57
N GLY A 14 -22.82 6.68 -0.77
CA GLY A 14 -23.05 6.54 0.66
C GLY A 14 -21.74 6.55 1.42
N VAL A 15 -21.79 7.07 2.65
CA VAL A 15 -20.61 7.11 3.54
C VAL A 15 -20.76 6.06 4.63
N LEU A 16 -19.78 5.16 4.71
CA LEU A 16 -19.65 4.21 5.82
C LEU A 16 -18.64 4.74 6.83
N SER A 17 -19.10 5.03 8.04
CA SER A 17 -18.22 5.41 9.14
C SER A 17 -17.76 4.21 9.92
N LEU A 18 -16.45 4.07 10.11
CA LEU A 18 -15.82 3.03 10.91
C LEU A 18 -15.24 3.63 12.18
N LYS A 19 -15.68 3.12 13.33
CA LYS A 19 -15.06 3.46 14.61
C LYS A 19 -14.08 2.36 15.00
N LEU A 20 -12.80 2.71 15.00
CA LEU A 20 -11.72 1.82 15.38
C LEU A 20 -11.39 2.03 16.86
N LYS A 21 -11.13 0.94 17.58
CA LYS A 21 -10.58 1.02 18.93
C LYS A 21 -9.07 0.93 18.83
N ARG A 22 -8.41 1.87 19.48
CA ARG A 22 -6.96 1.81 19.67
C ARG A 22 -6.62 0.65 20.60
N THR A 23 -5.73 -0.24 20.16
CA THR A 23 -5.22 -1.36 20.95
C THR A 23 -3.70 -1.33 20.96
N GLU A 24 -3.06 -1.92 21.95
CA GLU A 24 -1.59 -1.94 22.07
C GLU A 24 -0.93 -2.66 20.88
N ASP A 25 -1.63 -3.62 20.27
CA ASP A 25 -1.14 -4.37 19.12
C ASP A 25 -0.85 -3.45 17.91
N LEU A 26 -1.63 -2.37 17.74
CA LEU A 26 -1.47 -1.41 16.65
C LEU A 26 -0.15 -0.64 16.73
N MET A 27 0.51 -0.61 17.89
CA MET A 27 1.80 0.06 18.06
C MET A 27 2.97 -0.76 17.49
N ASN A 28 2.79 -2.07 17.39
CA ASN A 28 3.88 -2.99 17.05
C ASN A 28 3.80 -3.50 15.61
N HIS A 29 2.59 -3.59 15.06
CA HIS A 29 2.37 -4.08 13.69
C HIS A 29 1.04 -3.58 13.13
N PRO A 30 0.96 -3.39 11.80
CA PRO A 30 -0.28 -2.99 11.17
C PRO A 30 -1.33 -4.09 11.27
N VAL A 31 -2.57 -3.70 11.51
CA VAL A 31 -3.74 -4.58 11.41
C VAL A 31 -4.42 -4.32 10.07
N LEU A 32 -4.66 -5.39 9.32
CA LEU A 32 -5.36 -5.32 8.06
C LEU A 32 -6.85 -5.57 8.28
N LEU A 33 -7.66 -4.61 7.84
CA LEU A 33 -9.10 -4.74 7.85
C LEU A 33 -9.60 -4.92 6.41
N TYR A 34 -10.07 -6.13 6.11
CA TYR A 34 -10.69 -6.45 4.83
C TYR A 34 -12.18 -6.19 4.89
N LEU A 35 -12.67 -5.32 4.03
CA LEU A 35 -14.08 -5.02 3.88
C LEU A 35 -14.57 -5.58 2.55
N LYS A 36 -15.70 -6.27 2.59
CA LYS A 36 -16.36 -6.79 1.39
C LYS A 36 -17.85 -6.48 1.45
N PHE A 37 -18.39 -5.94 0.38
CA PHE A 37 -19.82 -5.81 0.25
C PHE A 37 -20.47 -7.19 0.03
N ARG A 38 -21.59 -7.41 0.69
CA ARG A 38 -22.42 -8.59 0.45
C ARG A 38 -23.64 -8.22 -0.36
N GLU A 39 -24.01 -9.11 -1.26
CA GLU A 39 -25.27 -8.99 -1.97
C GLU A 39 -26.46 -8.96 -1.00
N ASN A 40 -27.44 -8.12 -1.30
CA ASN A 40 -28.73 -8.08 -0.65
C ASN A 40 -29.82 -7.84 -1.69
N ASP A 41 -31.08 -7.69 -1.25
CA ASP A 41 -32.23 -7.55 -2.16
C ASP A 41 -32.15 -6.30 -3.06
N TYR A 42 -31.30 -5.33 -2.74
CA TYR A 42 -31.22 -4.03 -3.43
C TYR A 42 -29.89 -3.81 -4.15
N PHE A 43 -28.81 -4.47 -3.73
CA PHE A 43 -27.47 -4.24 -4.23
C PHE A 43 -26.74 -5.53 -4.55
N ARG A 44 -26.09 -5.54 -5.71
CA ARG A 44 -25.13 -6.58 -6.11
C ARG A 44 -23.74 -5.98 -6.15
N PRO A 45 -22.79 -6.57 -5.43
CA PRO A 45 -21.42 -6.15 -5.54
C PRO A 45 -20.88 -6.38 -6.96
N MET A 46 -20.06 -5.47 -7.43
CA MET A 46 -19.30 -5.68 -8.67
C MET A 46 -18.05 -6.52 -8.39
N GLU A 47 -17.46 -7.10 -9.42
CA GLU A 47 -16.17 -7.79 -9.32
C GLU A 47 -15.09 -6.78 -8.87
N GLY A 48 -14.38 -7.08 -7.77
CA GLY A 48 -13.41 -6.15 -7.18
C GLY A 48 -13.90 -5.35 -5.96
N ASP A 49 -15.10 -5.58 -5.46
CA ASP A 49 -15.73 -4.87 -4.33
C ASP A 49 -15.15 -5.23 -2.96
N HIS A 50 -13.85 -5.21 -2.86
CA HIS A 50 -13.19 -5.39 -1.57
C HIS A 50 -12.23 -4.23 -1.31
N TYR A 51 -12.21 -3.77 -0.07
CA TYR A 51 -11.29 -2.75 0.41
C TYR A 51 -10.42 -3.34 1.49
N CYS A 52 -9.12 -3.09 1.40
CA CYS A 52 -8.18 -3.41 2.46
C CYS A 52 -7.70 -2.10 3.09
N LEU A 53 -7.95 -1.96 4.39
CA LEU A 53 -7.44 -0.85 5.19
C LEU A 53 -6.30 -1.37 6.05
N SER A 54 -5.12 -0.78 5.91
CA SER A 54 -4.02 -0.97 6.84
C SER A 54 -4.12 0.07 7.95
N ILE A 55 -4.20 -0.40 9.17
CA ILE A 55 -4.39 0.43 10.36
C ILE A 55 -3.23 0.19 11.28
N MET A 56 -2.49 1.25 11.61
CA MET A 56 -1.37 1.22 12.52
C MET A 56 -1.39 2.44 13.43
N ASP A 57 -0.99 2.25 14.68
CA ASP A 57 -0.83 3.31 15.66
C ASP A 57 0.62 3.35 16.13
N GLY A 58 1.39 4.23 15.56
CA GLY A 58 2.81 4.38 15.87
C GLY A 58 3.65 4.65 14.63
N LYS A 59 4.95 4.78 14.84
CA LYS A 59 5.91 4.91 13.75
C LYS A 59 6.11 3.55 13.09
N LEU A 60 5.95 3.51 11.79
CA LEU A 60 6.29 2.35 11.00
C LEU A 60 7.78 2.05 11.13
N ALA A 61 8.14 0.80 11.45
CA ALA A 61 9.52 0.37 11.41
C ALA A 61 10.01 0.33 9.96
N GLN A 62 11.29 0.67 9.76
CA GLN A 62 11.88 0.55 8.42
C GLN A 62 11.80 -0.90 7.94
N PRO A 63 11.18 -1.17 6.78
CA PRO A 63 11.15 -2.51 6.23
C PRO A 63 12.54 -2.92 5.70
N THR A 64 12.83 -4.21 5.70
CA THR A 64 14.12 -4.76 5.28
C THR A 64 14.47 -4.41 3.82
N TRP A 65 13.46 -4.32 2.97
CA TRP A 65 13.60 -3.95 1.56
C TRP A 65 13.76 -2.44 1.30
N TRP A 66 13.74 -1.59 2.34
CA TRP A 66 13.91 -0.15 2.15
C TRP A 66 15.30 0.18 1.58
N ALA A 67 15.32 0.48 0.31
CA ALA A 67 16.53 0.81 -0.42
C ALA A 67 16.74 2.31 -0.44
N SER A 68 17.58 2.84 0.46
CA SER A 68 17.78 4.29 0.62
C SER A 68 18.29 4.98 -0.64
N TYR A 69 18.99 4.28 -1.52
CA TYR A 69 19.42 4.82 -2.82
C TYR A 69 18.29 5.12 -3.80
N TYR A 70 17.09 4.50 -3.62
CA TYR A 70 15.87 4.87 -4.34
C TYR A 70 14.95 5.75 -3.49
N LEU A 71 14.75 5.36 -2.23
CA LEU A 71 13.68 5.86 -1.37
C LEU A 71 14.13 7.02 -0.46
N GLY A 72 15.45 7.31 -0.44
CA GLY A 72 16.04 8.21 0.55
C GLY A 72 16.18 7.54 1.91
N GLU A 73 16.81 8.24 2.85
CA GLU A 73 16.99 7.75 4.22
C GLU A 73 15.64 7.59 4.92
N TYR A 74 15.44 6.46 5.59
CA TYR A 74 14.21 6.20 6.33
C TYR A 74 14.13 7.10 7.58
N ASN A 75 13.08 7.88 7.68
CA ASN A 75 12.83 8.78 8.79
C ASN A 75 11.34 8.85 9.14
N ASN A 76 11.00 9.58 10.18
CA ASN A 76 9.63 9.69 10.70
C ASN A 76 8.60 10.28 9.72
N ASN A 77 9.04 10.88 8.62
CA ASN A 77 8.16 11.50 7.61
C ASN A 77 7.91 10.55 6.42
N ASN A 78 8.55 9.37 6.42
CA ASN A 78 8.46 8.42 5.30
C ASN A 78 7.27 7.46 5.38
N ASP A 79 6.43 7.56 6.40
CA ASP A 79 5.23 6.72 6.54
C ASP A 79 4.33 6.84 5.31
N ARG A 80 4.19 8.03 4.74
CA ARG A 80 3.41 8.26 3.52
C ARG A 80 3.98 7.50 2.31
N LEU A 81 5.30 7.59 2.11
CA LEU A 81 5.96 6.87 1.03
C LEU A 81 5.89 5.36 1.24
N TYR A 82 6.09 4.90 2.46
CA TYR A 82 5.97 3.47 2.80
C TYR A 82 4.56 2.95 2.49
N LEU A 83 3.52 3.64 2.93
CA LEU A 83 2.13 3.25 2.65
C LEU A 83 1.83 3.27 1.15
N LYS A 84 2.34 4.24 0.41
CA LYS A 84 2.19 4.29 -1.05
C LYS A 84 2.87 3.13 -1.75
N ILE A 85 4.03 2.70 -1.27
CA ILE A 85 4.71 1.51 -1.78
C ILE A 85 3.91 0.23 -1.49
N LEU A 86 3.32 0.10 -0.30
CA LEU A 86 2.45 -1.03 0.01
C LEU A 86 1.20 -1.04 -0.88
N GLU A 87 0.58 0.11 -1.12
CA GLU A 87 -0.54 0.25 -2.07
C GLU A 87 -0.14 -0.24 -3.48
N ASN A 88 1.05 0.13 -3.93
CA ASN A 88 1.56 -0.30 -5.24
C ASN A 88 1.91 -1.80 -5.26
N PHE A 89 2.30 -2.40 -4.12
CA PHE A 89 2.45 -3.86 -4.02
C PHE A 89 1.11 -4.56 -4.26
N TRP A 90 0.03 -4.08 -3.64
CA TRP A 90 -1.31 -4.64 -3.86
C TRP A 90 -1.79 -4.47 -5.29
N ALA A 91 -1.58 -3.30 -5.88
CA ALA A 91 -1.90 -3.08 -7.29
C ALA A 91 -1.11 -4.04 -8.21
N LEU A 92 0.14 -4.35 -7.88
CA LEU A 92 0.92 -5.34 -8.62
C LEU A 92 0.42 -6.77 -8.39
N GLU A 93 -0.01 -7.11 -7.18
CA GLU A 93 -0.64 -8.41 -6.88
C GLU A 93 -1.89 -8.63 -7.73
N GLU A 94 -2.77 -7.65 -7.82
CA GLU A 94 -3.96 -7.71 -8.67
C GLU A 94 -3.61 -7.83 -10.17
N LEU A 95 -2.63 -7.06 -10.62
CA LEU A 95 -2.23 -7.05 -12.03
C LEU A 95 -1.47 -8.32 -12.45
N LYS A 96 -0.69 -8.90 -11.56
CA LYS A 96 0.20 -10.04 -11.83
C LYS A 96 0.23 -11.05 -10.67
N PRO A 97 -0.93 -11.69 -10.39
CA PRO A 97 -1.09 -12.51 -9.18
C PRO A 97 -0.12 -13.69 -9.10
N VAL A 98 0.17 -14.35 -10.21
CA VAL A 98 1.10 -15.50 -10.23
C VAL A 98 2.52 -15.06 -9.90
N PHE A 99 2.98 -13.97 -10.50
CA PHE A 99 4.30 -13.41 -10.25
C PHE A 99 4.44 -12.95 -8.79
N TYR A 100 3.41 -12.27 -8.26
CA TYR A 100 3.42 -11.80 -6.87
C TYR A 100 3.45 -12.96 -5.89
N ALA A 101 2.63 -13.99 -6.09
CA ALA A 101 2.56 -15.16 -5.24
C ALA A 101 3.87 -15.95 -5.14
N GLU A 102 4.71 -15.96 -6.19
CA GLU A 102 6.05 -16.55 -6.13
C GLU A 102 6.95 -15.78 -5.18
N LYS A 103 6.90 -14.44 -5.21
CA LYS A 103 7.70 -13.59 -4.34
C LYS A 103 7.16 -13.56 -2.90
N GLU A 104 5.86 -13.64 -2.73
CA GLU A 104 5.24 -13.79 -1.41
C GLU A 104 5.71 -15.07 -0.69
N LYS A 105 5.81 -16.18 -1.41
CA LYS A 105 6.36 -17.44 -0.84
C LYS A 105 7.81 -17.29 -0.39
N GLU A 106 8.60 -16.52 -1.12
CA GLU A 106 10.01 -16.33 -0.84
C GLU A 106 10.26 -15.34 0.30
N TYR A 107 9.50 -14.23 0.34
CA TYR A 107 9.80 -13.08 1.18
C TYR A 107 8.69 -12.67 2.15
N GLY A 108 7.55 -13.37 2.19
CA GLY A 108 6.39 -13.02 2.99
C GLY A 108 5.42 -12.07 2.28
N LYS A 109 4.23 -11.93 2.84
CA LYS A 109 3.08 -11.26 2.18
C LYS A 109 3.35 -9.81 1.76
N PHE A 110 4.11 -9.08 2.54
CA PHE A 110 4.51 -7.69 2.28
C PHE A 110 6.00 -7.57 1.95
N LEU A 111 6.61 -8.68 1.51
CA LEU A 111 8.03 -8.78 1.24
C LEU A 111 8.87 -8.43 2.48
N GLU A 112 8.35 -8.67 3.67
CA GLU A 112 8.95 -8.30 4.94
C GLU A 112 10.33 -8.93 5.17
N ASN A 113 10.63 -10.04 4.47
CA ASN A 113 11.94 -10.70 4.52
C ASN A 113 12.81 -10.42 3.29
N ALA A 114 12.36 -9.55 2.37
CA ALA A 114 13.14 -9.21 1.20
C ALA A 114 14.37 -8.37 1.58
N PRO A 115 15.55 -8.64 0.96
CA PRO A 115 16.76 -7.90 1.27
C PRO A 115 16.73 -6.47 0.75
N THR A 116 17.56 -5.59 1.31
CA THR A 116 17.71 -4.19 0.88
C THR A 116 18.01 -4.06 -0.62
N ALA A 117 18.73 -5.03 -1.19
CA ALA A 117 19.03 -5.06 -2.62
C ALA A 117 17.88 -5.58 -3.50
N PHE A 118 16.72 -5.88 -2.93
CA PHE A 118 15.59 -6.52 -3.61
C PHE A 118 15.25 -5.88 -4.96
N PHE A 119 15.16 -4.56 -5.02
CA PHE A 119 14.83 -3.86 -6.25
C PHE A 119 15.93 -3.87 -7.32
N GLN A 120 17.17 -4.20 -6.95
CA GLN A 120 18.32 -4.32 -7.88
C GLN A 120 18.57 -5.74 -8.37
N MET A 121 17.87 -6.73 -7.81
CA MET A 121 18.09 -8.12 -8.19
C MET A 121 17.66 -8.36 -9.65
N PRO A 122 18.37 -9.23 -10.38
CA PRO A 122 17.99 -9.62 -11.73
C PRO A 122 16.53 -10.12 -11.79
N GLY A 123 15.79 -9.66 -12.77
CA GLY A 123 14.36 -9.99 -12.92
C GLY A 123 13.41 -9.12 -12.10
N ASN A 124 13.91 -8.26 -11.21
CA ASN A 124 13.07 -7.42 -10.36
C ASN A 124 12.72 -6.04 -10.98
N MET A 125 13.01 -5.82 -12.26
CA MET A 125 12.64 -4.59 -13.00
C MET A 125 11.13 -4.30 -12.98
N ILE A 126 10.33 -5.34 -12.82
CA ILE A 126 8.88 -5.22 -12.71
C ILE A 126 8.48 -4.43 -11.46
N TRP A 127 9.21 -4.59 -10.35
CA TRP A 127 8.99 -3.84 -9.10
C TRP A 127 9.33 -2.37 -9.27
N ILE A 128 10.42 -2.07 -9.98
CA ILE A 128 10.78 -0.69 -10.29
C ILE A 128 9.64 -0.03 -11.09
N LYS A 129 9.18 -0.70 -12.15
CA LYS A 129 8.15 -0.17 -13.05
C LYS A 129 6.79 0.00 -12.39
N TYR A 130 6.35 -0.95 -11.57
CA TYR A 130 4.98 -0.98 -11.05
C TYR A 130 4.85 -0.54 -9.59
N VAL A 131 5.96 -0.45 -8.87
CA VAL A 131 5.96 -0.08 -7.46
C VAL A 131 6.69 1.23 -7.21
N LEU A 132 7.97 1.32 -7.57
CA LEU A 132 8.77 2.51 -7.26
C LEU A 132 8.41 3.69 -8.15
N LYS A 133 8.29 3.47 -9.46
CA LYS A 133 8.02 4.56 -10.42
C LYS A 133 6.67 5.24 -10.15
N PRO A 134 5.54 4.54 -9.95
CA PRO A 134 4.28 5.19 -9.61
C PRO A 134 4.33 5.97 -8.29
N ALA A 135 5.07 5.49 -7.29
CA ALA A 135 5.25 6.23 -6.04
C ALA A 135 6.06 7.51 -6.25
N TYR A 136 7.13 7.44 -7.04
CA TYR A 136 7.95 8.60 -7.42
C TYR A 136 7.12 9.64 -8.19
N GLU A 137 6.41 9.22 -9.24
CA GLU A 137 5.56 10.10 -10.04
C GLU A 137 4.50 10.80 -9.19
N TYR A 138 3.84 10.05 -8.30
CA TYR A 138 2.82 10.59 -7.40
C TYR A 138 3.35 11.69 -6.49
N TYR A 139 4.47 11.46 -5.80
CA TYR A 139 5.02 12.43 -4.84
C TYR A 139 5.92 13.50 -5.49
N SER A 140 6.31 13.33 -6.75
CA SER A 140 6.99 14.38 -7.54
C SER A 140 6.02 15.45 -8.02
N ASP A 141 4.71 15.17 -7.99
CA ASP A 141 3.67 16.16 -8.25
C ASP A 141 3.64 17.17 -7.09
N PRO A 142 3.70 18.50 -7.36
CA PRO A 142 3.62 19.53 -6.35
C PRO A 142 2.37 19.46 -5.44
N GLU A 143 1.25 18.93 -5.94
CA GLU A 143 0.02 18.77 -5.18
C GLU A 143 0.09 17.63 -4.15
N ASN A 144 0.94 16.64 -4.37
CA ASN A 144 1.06 15.45 -3.53
C ASN A 144 2.34 15.39 -2.71
N THR A 145 3.33 16.21 -3.04
CA THR A 145 4.62 16.21 -2.36
C THR A 145 4.50 16.56 -0.87
N TYR A 146 5.49 16.18 -0.09
CA TYR A 146 5.54 16.46 1.34
C TYR A 146 6.96 16.83 1.80
N GLU A 147 7.05 17.50 2.92
CA GLU A 147 8.33 17.87 3.51
C GLU A 147 9.17 16.62 3.84
N GLY A 148 10.39 16.58 3.32
CA GLY A 148 11.30 15.44 3.50
C GLY A 148 11.15 14.34 2.45
N PHE A 149 10.33 14.52 1.42
CA PHE A 149 10.33 13.60 0.26
C PHE A 149 11.70 13.64 -0.44
N ALA A 150 12.38 12.50 -0.49
CA ALA A 150 13.76 12.39 -0.97
C ALA A 150 13.97 11.20 -1.94
N MET A 151 12.89 10.69 -2.51
CA MET A 151 12.97 9.58 -3.46
C MET A 151 13.70 10.04 -4.74
N VAL A 152 14.58 9.20 -5.25
CA VAL A 152 15.30 9.42 -6.52
C VAL A 152 14.54 8.79 -7.66
N ASP A 153 14.55 9.45 -8.83
CA ASP A 153 13.92 8.91 -10.04
C ASP A 153 14.41 7.48 -10.32
N PRO A 154 13.54 6.47 -10.25
CA PRO A 154 13.93 5.08 -10.44
C PRO A 154 14.47 4.78 -11.84
N ASP A 155 14.06 5.53 -12.87
CA ASP A 155 14.50 5.34 -14.25
C ASP A 155 16.00 5.69 -14.41
N ARG A 156 16.56 6.50 -13.51
CA ARG A 156 17.98 6.84 -13.49
C ARG A 156 18.91 5.62 -13.36
N PHE A 157 18.41 4.55 -12.77
CA PHE A 157 19.19 3.31 -12.52
C PHE A 157 18.90 2.19 -13.53
N ILE A 158 17.97 2.42 -14.45
CA ILE A 158 17.68 1.49 -15.55
C ILE A 158 18.64 1.81 -16.69
N ARG A 159 19.68 0.98 -16.83
CA ARG A 159 20.62 1.01 -17.97
C ARG A 159 20.43 -0.22 -18.83
#